data_be4d5d3f51b4bab1ed55c32184549197
#
_entry.id   be4d5d3f51b4bab1ed55c32184549197
#
_cell.length_a   1.000
_cell.length_b   1.000
_cell.length_c   1.000
_cell.angle_alpha   90.00
_cell.angle_beta   90.00
_cell.angle_gamma   90.00
#
_symmetry.space_group_name_H-M   'P 1'
#
loop_
_entity.id
_entity.type
_entity.pdbx_description
1 polymer ?
#
loop_
_entity_poly.entity_id
_entity_poly.type
_entity_poly.pdbx_seq_one_letter_code
_entity_poly.pdbx_strand_id
1 'polypeptide(L)'
;MRYAGINYNDMCAAPGVSVTLFTQGCPHHCEGCHNPETWDFDGGKEFTPDVLREIVDGLTHNGVKRNFCIMGGEPLCEQNTLLTLMTIQYVKQRLPEIKIYLWTGYYYKDLLKSFDPKIPLILKEIDVLIDGPYIKSLRDITLKMRGSSNQNIIDLKE
;
A
#
# COMPACT_ATOMS: atom_id res chain seq x y z
N MET A 1 -0.21 -13.95 9.02
CA MET A 1 -0.37 -12.68 8.29
C MET A 1 -1.47 -12.85 7.26
N ARG A 2 -2.28 -11.83 7.07
CA ARG A 2 -3.45 -11.90 6.19
C ARG A 2 -3.48 -10.73 5.22
N TYR A 3 -4.12 -10.91 4.07
CA TYR A 3 -4.30 -9.88 3.05
C TYR A 3 -5.70 -9.97 2.46
N ALA A 4 -6.19 -8.86 1.89
CA ALA A 4 -7.54 -8.82 1.32
C ALA A 4 -7.59 -9.39 -0.10
N GLY A 5 -6.60 -9.07 -0.91
CA GLY A 5 -6.52 -9.54 -2.28
C GLY A 5 -5.45 -8.83 -3.09
N ILE A 6 -5.37 -9.16 -4.36
CA ILE A 6 -4.41 -8.55 -5.30
C ILE A 6 -5.14 -8.25 -6.61
N ASN A 7 -4.96 -7.04 -7.13
CA ASN A 7 -5.37 -6.68 -8.48
C ASN A 7 -4.13 -6.64 -9.37
N TYR A 8 -4.02 -7.55 -10.32
CA TYR A 8 -2.84 -7.69 -11.17
C TYR A 8 -2.77 -6.71 -12.34
N ASN A 9 -3.87 -6.03 -12.66
CA ASN A 9 -3.94 -5.09 -13.77
C ASN A 9 -4.72 -3.84 -13.36
N ASP A 10 -4.25 -3.20 -12.29
CA ASP A 10 -4.87 -2.00 -11.74
C ASP A 10 -4.43 -0.77 -12.52
N MET A 11 -5.38 -0.07 -13.13
CA MET A 11 -5.14 1.16 -13.87
C MET A 11 -5.61 2.40 -13.11
N CYS A 12 -6.10 2.24 -11.88
CA CYS A 12 -6.72 3.33 -11.11
C CYS A 12 -5.81 3.84 -9.99
N ALA A 13 -4.91 3.02 -9.47
CA ALA A 13 -4.13 3.36 -8.28
C ALA A 13 -3.02 4.38 -8.59
N ALA A 14 -2.14 4.05 -9.52
CA ALA A 14 -0.99 4.89 -9.90
C ALA A 14 -0.97 5.10 -11.41
N PRO A 15 -0.14 6.02 -11.94
CA PRO A 15 -0.01 6.18 -13.38
C PRO A 15 0.38 4.88 -14.07
N GLY A 16 -0.27 4.56 -15.18
CA GLY A 16 -0.02 3.32 -15.92
C GLY A 16 -0.70 2.11 -15.28
N VAL A 17 -0.10 0.94 -15.48
CA VAL A 17 -0.62 -0.33 -14.96
C VAL A 17 0.15 -0.71 -13.70
N SER A 18 -0.57 -1.23 -12.71
CA SER A 18 0.00 -1.63 -11.42
C SER A 18 -0.46 -3.03 -11.02
N VAL A 19 0.37 -3.70 -10.23
CA VAL A 19 -0.08 -4.79 -9.36
C VAL A 19 -0.33 -4.16 -8.00
N THR A 20 -1.55 -4.29 -7.48
CA THR A 20 -1.94 -3.67 -6.22
C THR A 20 -2.26 -4.75 -5.18
N LEU A 21 -1.50 -4.72 -4.09
CA LEU A 21 -1.74 -5.55 -2.91
C LEU A 21 -2.64 -4.80 -1.94
N PHE A 22 -3.74 -5.43 -1.55
CA PHE A 22 -4.66 -4.92 -0.53
C PHE A 22 -4.39 -5.65 0.78
N THR A 23 -3.89 -4.94 1.78
CA THR A 23 -3.67 -5.50 3.11
C THR A 23 -5.00 -5.70 3.85
N GLN A 24 -5.02 -6.58 4.83
CA GLN A 24 -6.21 -6.84 5.65
C GLN A 24 -5.97 -6.35 7.08
N GLY A 25 -6.95 -5.62 7.60
CA GLY A 25 -6.91 -5.02 8.92
C GLY A 25 -6.59 -3.52 8.87
N CYS A 26 -7.42 -2.73 9.53
CA CYS A 26 -7.25 -1.27 9.57
C CYS A 26 -7.81 -0.71 10.87
N PRO A 27 -7.00 0.02 11.67
CA PRO A 27 -7.49 0.62 12.92
C PRO A 27 -8.21 1.95 12.72
N HIS A 28 -8.15 2.54 11.51
CA HIS A 28 -8.66 3.90 11.28
C HIS A 28 -10.17 3.99 11.21
N HIS A 29 -10.84 3.03 10.57
CA HIS A 29 -12.29 2.97 10.39
C HIS A 29 -12.87 4.30 9.89
N CYS A 30 -12.29 4.86 8.82
CA CYS A 30 -12.70 6.14 8.27
C CYS A 30 -14.14 6.10 7.79
N GLU A 31 -14.93 7.11 8.14
CA GLU A 31 -16.30 7.25 7.63
C GLU A 31 -16.28 7.40 6.11
N GLY A 32 -17.08 6.59 5.42
CA GLY A 32 -17.14 6.60 3.96
C GLY A 32 -15.98 5.88 3.28
N CYS A 33 -15.20 5.10 4.02
CA CYS A 33 -14.12 4.29 3.44
C CYS A 33 -14.62 3.42 2.30
N HIS A 34 -13.86 3.34 1.21
CA HIS A 34 -14.21 2.55 0.03
C HIS A 34 -14.04 1.04 0.25
N ASN A 35 -13.25 0.62 1.24
CA ASN A 35 -12.91 -0.78 1.49
C ASN A 35 -13.17 -1.19 2.94
N PRO A 36 -14.41 -1.02 3.48
CA PRO A 36 -14.67 -1.37 4.88
C PRO A 36 -14.49 -2.86 5.18
N GLU A 37 -14.56 -3.72 4.17
CA GLU A 37 -14.30 -5.16 4.29
C GLU A 37 -12.84 -5.45 4.68
N THR A 38 -11.93 -4.48 4.54
CA THR A 38 -10.53 -4.62 4.93
C THR A 38 -10.24 -4.23 6.38
N TRP A 39 -11.25 -3.84 7.16
CA TRP A 39 -11.05 -3.39 8.55
C TRP A 39 -10.78 -4.54 9.52
N ASP A 40 -11.40 -5.69 9.29
CA ASP A 40 -11.31 -6.85 10.18
C ASP A 40 -9.94 -7.52 10.05
N PHE A 41 -9.17 -7.53 11.14
CA PHE A 41 -7.84 -8.16 11.17
C PHE A 41 -7.89 -9.68 10.98
N ASP A 42 -9.03 -10.31 11.22
CA ASP A 42 -9.22 -11.75 11.05
C ASP A 42 -9.83 -12.11 9.69
N GLY A 43 -10.15 -11.11 8.88
CA GLY A 43 -10.73 -11.31 7.55
C GLY A 43 -9.68 -11.63 6.48
N GLY A 44 -10.13 -11.62 5.23
CA GLY A 44 -9.26 -11.82 4.08
C GLY A 44 -8.74 -13.25 3.95
N LYS A 45 -7.52 -13.35 3.42
CA LYS A 45 -6.85 -14.62 3.08
C LYS A 45 -5.53 -14.72 3.82
N GLU A 46 -5.05 -15.95 4.03
CA GLU A 46 -3.73 -16.18 4.61
C GLU A 46 -2.63 -15.76 3.61
N PHE A 47 -1.67 -14.98 4.08
CA PHE A 47 -0.53 -14.55 3.27
C PHE A 47 0.58 -15.59 3.37
N THR A 48 0.82 -16.31 2.29
CA THR A 48 1.80 -17.40 2.22
C THR A 48 2.99 -17.01 1.34
N PRO A 49 4.10 -17.75 1.38
CA PRO A 49 5.22 -17.53 0.45
C PRO A 49 4.82 -17.60 -1.03
N ASP A 50 3.79 -18.37 -1.38
CA ASP A 50 3.28 -18.44 -2.75
C ASP A 50 2.75 -17.09 -3.22
N VAL A 51 2.14 -16.31 -2.33
CA VAL A 51 1.63 -14.97 -2.65
C VAL A 51 2.76 -14.04 -3.09
N LEU A 52 3.93 -14.12 -2.44
CA LEU A 52 5.10 -13.34 -2.83
C LEU A 52 5.54 -13.65 -4.26
N ARG A 53 5.57 -14.94 -4.61
CA ARG A 53 5.91 -15.39 -5.98
C ARG A 53 4.88 -14.89 -6.99
N GLU A 54 3.61 -14.99 -6.66
CA GLU A 54 2.52 -14.51 -7.52
C GLU A 54 2.62 -13.02 -7.80
N ILE A 55 2.99 -12.22 -6.79
CA ILE A 55 3.19 -10.77 -6.95
C ILE A 55 4.29 -10.49 -7.98
N VAL A 56 5.45 -11.13 -7.84
CA VAL A 56 6.57 -10.93 -8.77
C VAL A 56 6.20 -11.41 -10.18
N ASP A 57 5.54 -12.56 -10.30
CA ASP A 57 5.08 -13.07 -11.59
C ASP A 57 4.10 -12.07 -12.25
N GLY A 58 3.20 -11.50 -11.47
CA GLY A 58 2.27 -10.48 -11.96
C GLY A 58 2.98 -9.22 -12.43
N LEU A 59 3.99 -8.78 -11.69
CA LEU A 59 4.76 -7.57 -12.03
C LEU A 59 5.57 -7.72 -13.33
N THR A 60 5.95 -8.94 -13.68
CA THR A 60 6.75 -9.23 -14.89
C THR A 60 5.94 -9.85 -16.02
N HIS A 61 4.63 -10.01 -15.85
CA HIS A 61 3.78 -10.71 -16.80
C HIS A 61 3.78 -10.03 -18.18
N ASN A 62 4.01 -10.84 -19.24
CA ASN A 62 4.01 -10.40 -20.64
C ASN A 62 4.98 -9.24 -20.95
N GLY A 63 6.02 -9.03 -20.13
CA GLY A 63 6.98 -7.95 -20.33
C GLY A 63 6.41 -6.54 -20.18
N VAL A 64 5.18 -6.40 -19.69
CA VAL A 64 4.57 -5.09 -19.44
C VAL A 64 5.16 -4.51 -18.17
N LYS A 65 5.64 -3.26 -18.25
CA LYS A 65 6.15 -2.53 -17.09
C LYS A 65 4.99 -2.15 -16.17
N ARG A 66 5.04 -2.62 -14.92
CA ARG A 66 4.03 -2.33 -13.91
C ARG A 66 4.65 -1.70 -12.68
N ASN A 67 3.87 -0.84 -12.01
CA ASN A 67 4.22 -0.37 -10.67
C ASN A 67 3.71 -1.37 -9.63
N PHE A 68 4.31 -1.33 -8.43
CA PHE A 68 3.79 -2.08 -7.30
C PHE A 68 3.11 -1.10 -6.34
N CYS A 69 1.84 -1.34 -6.06
CA CYS A 69 1.04 -0.52 -5.16
C CYS A 69 0.61 -1.32 -3.93
N ILE A 70 0.69 -0.71 -2.76
CA ILE A 70 0.27 -1.33 -1.50
C ILE A 70 -0.76 -0.41 -0.85
N MET A 71 -1.95 -0.95 -0.63
CA MET A 71 -3.04 -0.23 0.01
C MET A 71 -3.97 -1.22 0.72
N GLY A 72 -5.23 -0.91 0.86
CA GLY A 72 -6.24 -1.82 1.36
C GLY A 72 -6.76 -1.36 2.68
N GLY A 73 -6.59 -2.17 3.75
CA GLY A 73 -6.64 -1.79 5.13
C GLY A 73 -5.53 -0.79 5.45
N GLU A 74 -4.74 -1.07 6.47
CA GLU A 74 -3.62 -0.17 6.82
C GLU A 74 -2.28 -0.93 6.74
N PRO A 75 -1.47 -0.67 5.70
CA PRO A 75 -0.17 -1.37 5.55
C PRO A 75 0.83 -1.07 6.66
N LEU A 76 0.72 0.08 7.32
CA LEU A 76 1.71 0.55 8.29
C LEU A 76 1.26 0.46 9.75
N CYS A 77 0.13 -0.17 10.04
CA CYS A 77 -0.23 -0.47 11.42
C CYS A 77 0.64 -1.62 11.96
N GLU A 78 0.77 -1.70 13.29
CA GLU A 78 1.64 -2.68 13.95
C GLU A 78 1.42 -4.12 13.45
N GLN A 79 0.17 -4.50 13.22
CA GLN A 79 -0.18 -5.84 12.78
C GLN A 79 0.26 -6.15 11.34
N ASN A 80 0.44 -5.13 10.50
CA ASN A 80 0.70 -5.30 9.07
C ASN A 80 2.11 -4.90 8.62
N THR A 81 2.88 -4.20 9.47
CA THR A 81 4.20 -3.71 9.05
C THR A 81 5.18 -4.83 8.66
N LEU A 82 5.12 -5.98 9.32
CA LEU A 82 5.99 -7.10 8.97
C LEU A 82 5.67 -7.63 7.56
N LEU A 83 4.40 -7.87 7.26
CA LEU A 83 3.97 -8.30 5.93
C LEU A 83 4.39 -7.29 4.87
N THR A 84 4.16 -6.01 5.13
CA THR A 84 4.49 -4.92 4.21
C THR A 84 5.99 -4.87 3.94
N LEU A 85 6.82 -4.90 4.98
CA LEU A 85 8.27 -4.87 4.84
C LEU A 85 8.81 -6.10 4.09
N MET A 86 8.37 -7.29 4.48
CA MET A 86 8.79 -8.54 3.83
C MET A 86 8.45 -8.54 2.33
N THR A 87 7.26 -8.09 2.00
CA THR A 87 6.81 -8.03 0.61
C THR A 87 7.65 -7.05 -0.21
N ILE A 88 7.90 -5.87 0.32
CA ILE A 88 8.73 -4.86 -0.33
C ILE A 88 10.15 -5.39 -0.56
N GLN A 89 10.74 -5.99 0.47
CA GLN A 89 12.10 -6.54 0.37
C GLN A 89 12.18 -7.66 -0.67
N TYR A 90 11.21 -8.56 -0.67
CA TYR A 90 11.14 -9.66 -1.65
C TYR A 90 11.05 -9.12 -3.08
N VAL A 91 10.17 -8.16 -3.31
CA VAL A 91 9.97 -7.56 -4.64
C VAL A 91 11.22 -6.80 -5.09
N LYS A 92 11.81 -6.00 -4.21
CA LYS A 92 13.01 -5.20 -4.54
C LYS A 92 14.24 -6.06 -4.83
N GLN A 93 14.40 -7.18 -4.15
CA GLN A 93 15.51 -8.10 -4.42
C GLN A 93 15.45 -8.68 -5.83
N ARG A 94 14.26 -8.89 -6.35
CA ARG A 94 14.05 -9.49 -7.68
C ARG A 94 13.87 -8.46 -8.77
N LEU A 95 13.31 -7.30 -8.43
CA LEU A 95 12.99 -6.23 -9.36
C LEU A 95 13.49 -4.89 -8.79
N PRO A 96 14.83 -4.65 -8.74
CA PRO A 96 15.38 -3.47 -8.07
C PRO A 96 14.94 -2.14 -8.67
N GLU A 97 14.49 -2.13 -9.93
CA GLU A 97 14.03 -0.92 -10.62
C GLU A 97 12.53 -0.67 -10.47
N ILE A 98 11.81 -1.54 -9.75
CA ILE A 98 10.36 -1.39 -9.60
C ILE A 98 10.01 -0.12 -8.83
N LYS A 99 8.99 0.59 -9.28
CA LYS A 99 8.47 1.76 -8.57
C LYS A 99 7.36 1.32 -7.63
N ILE A 100 7.48 1.71 -6.36
CA ILE A 100 6.54 1.30 -5.31
C ILE A 100 5.80 2.51 -4.76
N TYR A 101 4.46 2.41 -4.76
CA TYR A 101 3.53 3.37 -4.16
C TYR A 101 2.87 2.73 -2.95
N LEU A 102 2.73 3.49 -1.87
CA LEU A 102 2.07 2.99 -0.66
C LEU A 102 1.08 4.03 -0.12
N TRP A 103 -0.12 3.58 0.20
CA TRP A 103 -1.17 4.40 0.80
C TRP A 103 -1.29 4.05 2.28
N THR A 104 -1.35 5.09 3.12
CA THR A 104 -1.53 4.95 4.57
C THR A 104 -2.52 5.98 5.09
N GLY A 105 -3.27 5.62 6.12
CA GLY A 105 -4.12 6.55 6.84
C GLY A 105 -3.36 7.40 7.87
N TYR A 106 -2.11 7.07 8.17
CA TYR A 106 -1.27 7.89 9.04
C TYR A 106 -0.71 9.08 8.26
N TYR A 107 -0.43 10.18 8.96
CA TYR A 107 0.33 11.28 8.36
C TYR A 107 1.83 11.00 8.40
N TYR A 108 2.54 11.43 7.37
CA TYR A 108 3.98 11.21 7.26
C TYR A 108 4.75 11.74 8.48
N LYS A 109 4.37 12.93 8.98
CA LYS A 109 4.99 13.50 10.18
C LYS A 109 4.87 12.59 11.41
N ASP A 110 3.75 11.86 11.52
CA ASP A 110 3.52 10.94 12.63
C ASP A 110 4.30 9.64 12.44
N LEU A 111 4.42 9.17 11.19
CA LEU A 111 5.25 8.01 10.87
C LEU A 111 6.71 8.21 11.22
N LEU A 112 7.23 9.43 11.05
CA LEU A 112 8.61 9.78 11.42
C LEU A 112 8.86 9.70 12.94
N LYS A 113 7.80 9.75 13.74
CA LYS A 113 7.86 9.65 15.20
C LYS A 113 7.51 8.25 15.71
N SER A 114 7.24 7.29 14.83
CA SER A 114 6.86 5.93 15.22
C SER A 114 8.00 5.21 15.92
N PHE A 115 7.66 4.40 16.92
CA PHE A 115 8.62 3.52 17.59
C PHE A 115 8.79 2.16 16.89
N ASP A 116 7.98 1.87 15.87
CA ASP A 116 8.11 0.63 15.11
C ASP A 116 9.34 0.73 14.19
N PRO A 117 10.39 -0.07 14.42
CA PRO A 117 11.61 0.01 13.64
C PRO A 117 11.43 -0.40 12.17
N LYS A 118 10.32 -1.05 11.84
CA LYS A 118 10.01 -1.44 10.46
C LYS A 118 9.56 -0.25 9.61
N ILE A 119 9.00 0.79 10.22
CA ILE A 119 8.50 1.97 9.49
C ILE A 119 9.62 2.68 8.72
N PRO A 120 10.75 3.09 9.33
CA PRO A 120 11.83 3.73 8.57
C PRO A 120 12.42 2.84 7.48
N LEU A 121 12.45 1.53 7.69
CA LEU A 121 12.93 0.59 6.67
C LEU A 121 11.98 0.56 5.46
N ILE A 122 10.67 0.58 5.70
CA ILE A 122 9.67 0.64 4.65
C ILE A 122 9.78 1.95 3.88
N LEU A 123 9.83 3.08 4.59
CA LEU A 123 9.89 4.41 3.97
C LEU A 123 11.14 4.59 3.12
N LYS A 124 12.23 3.92 3.46
CA LYS A 124 13.48 3.95 2.69
C LYS A 124 13.34 3.25 1.33
N GLU A 125 12.52 2.22 1.25
CA GLU A 125 12.41 1.37 0.06
C GLU A 125 11.31 1.81 -0.91
N ILE A 126 10.29 2.51 -0.46
CA ILE A 126 9.19 2.96 -1.33
C ILE A 126 9.56 4.27 -2.04
N ASP A 127 8.94 4.50 -3.19
CA ASP A 127 9.20 5.70 -4.01
C ASP A 127 8.22 6.81 -3.68
N VAL A 128 6.94 6.48 -3.52
CA VAL A 128 5.88 7.46 -3.28
C VAL A 128 4.99 7.00 -2.14
N LEU A 129 4.77 7.90 -1.19
CA LEU A 129 3.85 7.71 -0.07
C LEU A 129 2.64 8.61 -0.26
N ILE A 130 1.45 8.03 -0.20
CA ILE A 130 0.20 8.80 -0.13
C ILE A 130 -0.30 8.68 1.29
N ASP A 131 -0.28 9.80 2.02
CA ASP A 131 -0.51 9.83 3.46
C ASP A 131 -1.85 10.44 3.85
N GLY A 132 -2.25 10.20 5.09
CA GLY A 132 -3.40 10.81 5.73
C GLY A 132 -4.68 9.99 5.62
N PRO A 133 -5.55 10.10 6.63
CA PRO A 133 -6.82 9.38 6.63
C PRO A 133 -7.78 9.94 5.58
N TYR A 134 -8.68 9.09 5.08
CA TYR A 134 -9.77 9.56 4.25
C TYR A 134 -10.76 10.36 5.10
N ILE A 135 -11.00 11.62 4.72
CA ILE A 135 -11.96 12.49 5.39
C ILE A 135 -13.10 12.78 4.43
N LYS A 136 -14.28 12.25 4.72
CA LYS A 136 -15.45 12.33 3.85
C LYS A 136 -15.83 13.76 3.48
N SER A 137 -15.75 14.70 4.42
CA SER A 137 -16.07 16.11 4.18
C SER A 137 -15.09 16.81 3.24
N LEU A 138 -13.91 16.22 3.01
CA LEU A 138 -12.86 16.74 2.14
C LEU A 138 -12.73 15.89 0.85
N ARG A 139 -13.72 15.02 0.59
CA ARG A 139 -13.73 14.18 -0.60
C ARG A 139 -13.69 15.03 -1.85
N ASP A 140 -12.81 14.65 -2.80
CA ASP A 140 -12.68 15.32 -4.08
C ASP A 140 -12.26 14.29 -5.13
N ILE A 141 -13.19 13.93 -6.01
CA ILE A 141 -12.98 12.92 -7.05
C ILE A 141 -12.04 13.39 -8.17
N THR A 142 -11.70 14.67 -8.20
CA THR A 142 -10.77 15.22 -9.22
C THR A 142 -9.31 15.05 -8.82
N LEU A 143 -9.03 14.67 -7.57
CA LEU A 143 -7.67 14.48 -7.07
C LEU A 143 -7.05 13.20 -7.63
N LYS A 144 -5.76 13.28 -7.99
CA LYS A 144 -4.99 12.11 -8.41
C LYS A 144 -4.56 11.31 -7.20
N MET A 145 -4.74 9.98 -7.24
CA MET A 145 -4.24 9.00 -6.26
C MET A 145 -4.71 9.24 -4.82
N ARG A 146 -5.69 10.11 -4.59
CA ARG A 146 -6.18 10.47 -3.27
C ARG A 146 -7.70 10.53 -3.27
N GLY A 147 -8.30 10.26 -2.11
CA GLY A 147 -9.75 10.35 -1.95
C GLY A 147 -10.22 11.67 -1.35
N SER A 148 -9.38 12.36 -0.59
CA SER A 148 -9.70 13.61 0.10
C SER A 148 -8.54 14.60 0.08
N SER A 149 -8.85 15.89 0.18
CA SER A 149 -7.87 16.96 -0.03
C SER A 149 -6.82 17.08 1.08
N ASN A 150 -7.06 16.49 2.24
CA ASN A 150 -6.10 16.46 3.35
C ASN A 150 -4.94 15.50 3.10
N GLN A 151 -5.08 14.55 2.17
CA GLN A 151 -4.06 13.57 1.85
C GLN A 151 -2.99 14.19 0.94
N ASN A 152 -1.76 13.73 1.08
CA ASN A 152 -0.62 14.25 0.32
C ASN A 152 0.03 13.15 -0.50
N ILE A 153 0.58 13.52 -1.65
CA ILE A 153 1.44 12.66 -2.46
C ILE A 153 2.87 13.09 -2.18
N ILE A 154 3.64 12.21 -1.56
CA ILE A 154 5.00 12.51 -1.12
C ILE A 154 5.98 11.65 -1.91
N ASP A 155 6.84 12.30 -2.70
CA ASP A 155 7.91 11.63 -3.42
C ASP A 155 9.12 11.50 -2.49
N LEU A 156 9.45 10.26 -2.12
CA LEU A 156 10.51 9.96 -1.16
C LEU A 156 11.89 9.77 -1.81
N LYS A 157 11.96 9.79 -3.15
CA LYS A 157 13.21 9.57 -3.90
C LYS A 157 13.76 10.83 -4.56
N GLU A 158 13.15 11.95 -4.32
CA GLU A 158 13.68 13.24 -4.76
C GLU A 158 14.76 13.77 -3.83
#